data_821dc29ada0226fcaf7ba877d09ee21c
#
_entry.id   821dc29ada0226fcaf7ba877d09ee21c
#
_cell.length_a   1.000
_cell.length_b   1.000
_cell.length_c   1.000
_cell.angle_alpha   90.00
_cell.angle_beta   90.00
_cell.angle_gamma   90.00
#
_symmetry.space_group_name_H-M   'P 1'
#
loop_
_entity.id
_entity.type
_entity.pdbx_description
1 polymer ?
#
loop_
_entity_poly.entity_id
_entity_poly.type
_entity_poly.pdbx_seq_one_letter_code
_entity_poly.pdbx_strand_id
1 'polypeptide(L)'
;MNKHVVVENTRSTRPSEEEDSREDGMSYQQPGYNPQYNSSYGSGQQGPPPPGWAPPPPQPPRYMPTAHGVETGGQPGYAGEEGPFKYSLHFNERSIRQAFVRKVFTLVTIMLGVVAIMTALPYMHDGIKQTVRKSPWMYFTAYGGFLITYLVLVCCEGVRRSFPINLIMTGIFTVATGWMTMVLAQQFTIESVLLALIITTVCCGIIIVFSMQTKYDLTNCMGIMIILSLFLMVFGIVAIVAAMAFKVTVLHTIYAGLAALLFMAYLAIDVQMLMGGRKYEISPEDHIFAAIQLFLDIVYIFWMILSLFGNRE
;
A
#
# COMPACT_ATOMS: atom_id res chain seq x y z
N MET A 1 -45.90 35.52 -21.44
CA MET A 1 -46.29 36.14 -20.16
C MET A 1 -45.07 36.15 -19.27
N ASN A 2 -44.33 37.11 -19.38
CA ASN A 2 -43.78 38.20 -18.54
C ASN A 2 -43.90 38.04 -17.03
N LYS A 3 -42.74 38.10 -16.37
CA LYS A 3 -42.26 39.04 -15.33
C LYS A 3 -41.00 38.42 -14.69
N HIS A 4 -39.82 38.89 -14.91
CA HIS A 4 -39.10 40.07 -14.39
C HIS A 4 -39.33 40.32 -12.91
N VAL A 5 -38.21 40.42 -12.17
CA VAL A 5 -37.83 41.42 -11.12
C VAL A 5 -36.86 40.76 -10.17
N VAL A 6 -35.71 41.14 -10.04
CA VAL A 6 -34.83 42.30 -9.74
C VAL A 6 -33.93 41.97 -8.52
N VAL A 7 -32.67 42.24 -8.71
CA VAL A 7 -31.52 42.31 -7.80
C VAL A 7 -31.78 43.31 -6.69
N GLU A 8 -31.39 43.01 -5.44
CA GLU A 8 -31.06 44.07 -4.50
C GLU A 8 -29.84 43.67 -3.66
N ASN A 9 -28.88 44.56 -3.80
CA ASN A 9 -27.59 44.60 -3.15
C ASN A 9 -27.69 45.56 -2.00
N THR A 10 -27.47 45.16 -0.77
CA THR A 10 -27.26 46.08 0.36
C THR A 10 -26.02 45.74 1.12
N ARG A 11 -25.08 46.63 0.97
CA ARG A 11 -23.90 46.90 1.76
C ARG A 11 -24.33 47.67 3.00
N SER A 12 -23.92 47.26 4.23
CA SER A 12 -23.72 48.17 5.32
C SER A 12 -22.95 47.56 6.50
N THR A 13 -21.76 48.07 6.67
CA THR A 13 -21.15 48.67 7.89
C THR A 13 -21.00 47.85 9.16
N ARG A 14 -19.70 47.78 9.57
CA ARG A 14 -19.23 47.51 10.94
C ARG A 14 -19.70 48.62 11.90
N PRO A 15 -19.79 48.31 13.18
CA PRO A 15 -18.87 48.96 14.10
C PRO A 15 -18.13 48.00 15.05
N SER A 16 -17.00 48.51 15.49
CA SER A 16 -16.10 48.14 16.56
C SER A 16 -16.72 48.32 17.94
N GLU A 17 -16.35 47.44 18.89
CA GLU A 17 -16.18 47.65 20.35
C GLU A 17 -15.71 46.28 20.88
N GLU A 18 -14.50 46.11 21.29
CA GLU A 18 -13.81 46.39 22.59
C GLU A 18 -14.47 45.74 23.82
N GLU A 19 -13.60 45.09 24.60
CA GLU A 19 -13.72 44.51 25.96
C GLU A 19 -14.03 43.01 26.00
N ASP A 20 -13.37 42.20 26.75
CA ASP A 20 -12.36 42.25 27.83
C ASP A 20 -11.95 40.82 28.19
N SER A 21 -10.66 40.64 28.34
CA SER A 21 -9.90 39.70 29.15
C SER A 21 -10.66 38.55 29.87
N ARG A 22 -10.22 37.30 29.65
CA ARG A 22 -9.58 36.51 30.71
C ARG A 22 -8.80 35.35 30.16
N GLU A 23 -7.53 35.40 30.43
CA GLU A 23 -6.53 34.38 30.30
C GLU A 23 -6.90 33.12 31.11
N ASP A 24 -6.69 31.96 30.54
CA ASP A 24 -6.16 30.83 31.28
C ASP A 24 -5.10 30.14 30.41
N GLY A 25 -3.87 30.61 30.65
CA GLY A 25 -2.67 30.07 30.05
C GLY A 25 -2.28 28.73 30.68
N MET A 26 -2.25 27.67 29.89
CA MET A 26 -1.39 26.54 30.19
C MET A 26 -0.13 26.63 29.33
N SER A 27 0.87 27.30 29.91
CA SER A 27 2.24 27.30 29.39
C SER A 27 2.87 25.95 29.64
N TYR A 28 3.18 25.21 28.58
CA TYR A 28 4.15 24.11 28.63
C TYR A 28 5.55 24.71 28.82
N GLN A 29 6.07 24.66 30.05
CA GLN A 29 7.45 24.97 30.34
C GLN A 29 8.37 23.92 29.72
N GLN A 30 9.14 24.31 28.73
CA GLN A 30 10.36 23.61 28.34
C GLN A 30 11.37 23.68 29.49
N PRO A 31 12.10 22.58 29.82
CA PRO A 31 13.16 22.64 30.79
C PRO A 31 14.27 23.59 30.31
N GLY A 32 14.56 24.61 31.06
CA GLY A 32 15.54 25.64 30.77
C GLY A 32 16.92 25.08 30.57
N TYR A 33 17.54 25.44 29.46
CA TYR A 33 18.95 25.35 29.21
C TYR A 33 19.71 26.30 30.16
N ASN A 34 20.47 25.75 31.11
CA ASN A 34 21.28 26.54 32.04
C ASN A 34 22.71 26.72 31.44
N PRO A 35 23.12 27.96 31.07
CA PRO A 35 24.43 28.16 30.45
C PRO A 35 25.56 28.43 31.47
N GLN A 36 25.44 27.92 32.70
CA GLN A 36 26.48 28.12 33.73
C GLN A 36 27.24 26.84 34.06
N TYR A 37 27.84 26.16 33.04
CA TYR A 37 28.89 25.21 33.30
C TYR A 37 30.00 25.40 32.25
N ASN A 38 30.75 26.49 32.37
CA ASN A 38 32.03 26.60 31.72
C ASN A 38 32.92 27.58 32.50
N SER A 39 33.85 27.02 33.21
CA SER A 39 35.12 27.55 33.61
C SER A 39 35.52 27.10 35.01
N SER A 40 36.16 25.96 35.09
CA SER A 40 37.23 25.70 36.03
C SER A 40 37.81 24.29 35.80
N TYR A 41 38.68 24.11 34.85
CA TYR A 41 39.64 22.98 34.89
C TYR A 41 40.98 23.55 35.36
N GLY A 42 41.13 23.53 36.67
CA GLY A 42 42.44 23.63 37.33
C GLY A 42 43.17 22.30 37.15
N SER A 43 44.47 22.37 36.86
CA SER A 43 45.44 21.31 36.85
C SER A 43 45.49 20.55 38.17
N GLY A 44 44.84 19.38 38.27
CA GLY A 44 44.92 18.47 39.38
C GLY A 44 45.19 17.04 38.88
N GLN A 45 46.26 16.43 39.40
CA GLN A 45 46.69 15.08 39.08
C GLN A 45 45.56 14.08 39.25
N GLN A 46 45.19 13.38 38.16
CA GLN A 46 44.22 12.29 38.17
C GLN A 46 44.91 11.00 38.64
N GLY A 47 44.43 10.40 39.71
CA GLY A 47 44.77 9.06 40.13
C GLY A 47 44.24 8.01 39.13
N PRO A 48 44.77 6.76 39.15
CA PRO A 48 44.39 5.72 38.17
C PRO A 48 42.91 5.37 38.31
N PRO A 49 42.19 5.15 37.17
CA PRO A 49 40.79 4.79 37.17
C PRO A 49 40.56 3.42 37.82
N PRO A 50 39.34 3.17 38.40
CA PRO A 50 39.05 1.91 39.03
C PRO A 50 38.98 0.77 38.00
N PRO A 51 39.33 -0.48 38.40
CA PRO A 51 39.35 -1.64 37.52
C PRO A 51 37.96 -1.89 36.91
N GLY A 52 37.84 -1.91 35.59
CA GLY A 52 36.61 -2.16 34.86
C GLY A 52 36.03 -0.95 34.09
N TRP A 53 36.65 0.23 34.19
CA TRP A 53 36.19 1.41 33.44
C TRP A 53 36.89 1.48 32.08
N ALA A 54 36.16 1.21 30.99
CA ALA A 54 36.58 1.48 29.62
C ALA A 54 36.07 2.87 29.21
N PRO A 55 36.93 3.74 28.65
CA PRO A 55 36.49 5.04 28.13
C PRO A 55 35.50 4.84 26.96
N PRO A 56 34.45 5.66 26.85
CA PRO A 56 33.55 5.58 25.71
C PRO A 56 34.30 5.82 24.40
N PRO A 57 33.91 5.17 23.29
CA PRO A 57 34.57 5.35 22.00
C PRO A 57 34.48 6.83 21.58
N PRO A 58 35.51 7.34 20.86
CA PRO A 58 35.58 8.73 20.42
C PRO A 58 34.34 9.03 19.53
N GLN A 59 33.59 10.04 19.92
CA GLN A 59 32.44 10.53 19.12
C GLN A 59 32.98 11.13 17.81
N PRO A 60 32.33 10.90 16.67
CA PRO A 60 32.68 11.53 15.41
C PRO A 60 32.62 13.07 15.54
N PRO A 61 33.46 13.83 14.87
CA PRO A 61 33.47 15.27 14.98
C PRO A 61 32.10 15.87 14.65
N ARG A 62 31.54 16.60 15.60
CA ARG A 62 30.31 17.35 15.45
C ARG A 62 30.59 18.56 14.57
N TYR A 63 30.17 18.50 13.29
CA TYR A 63 30.21 19.66 12.41
C TYR A 63 29.30 20.75 12.96
N MET A 64 29.87 21.82 13.49
CA MET A 64 29.14 23.08 13.72
C MET A 64 29.10 23.85 12.40
N PRO A 65 27.93 24.35 11.97
CA PRO A 65 27.86 25.33 10.89
C PRO A 65 28.47 26.65 11.42
N THR A 66 29.56 27.08 10.87
CA THR A 66 30.10 28.44 11.09
C THR A 66 29.22 29.45 10.38
N ALA A 67 28.48 30.22 11.16
CA ALA A 67 27.80 31.43 10.70
C ALA A 67 28.88 32.52 10.52
N HIS A 68 29.25 32.83 9.30
CA HIS A 68 29.88 34.12 8.96
C HIS A 68 29.08 34.75 7.81
N GLY A 69 28.28 35.74 8.17
CA GLY A 69 27.79 36.72 7.24
C GLY A 69 28.90 37.67 6.84
N VAL A 70 29.11 37.83 5.53
CA VAL A 70 29.61 39.05 4.92
C VAL A 70 28.88 39.21 3.59
N GLU A 71 28.07 40.25 3.50
CA GLU A 71 27.54 40.78 2.24
C GLU A 71 28.66 41.38 1.42
N THR A 72 28.78 40.98 0.17
CA THR A 72 29.24 41.89 -0.92
C THR A 72 28.92 41.28 -2.30
N GLY A 73 28.16 42.03 -3.11
CA GLY A 73 28.37 42.20 -4.53
C GLY A 73 28.07 41.02 -5.47
N GLY A 74 27.04 41.20 -6.27
CA GLY A 74 26.49 40.32 -7.26
C GLY A 74 27.46 39.72 -8.28
N GLN A 75 27.14 38.49 -8.65
CA GLN A 75 27.43 37.89 -9.97
C GLN A 75 26.40 36.78 -10.28
N PRO A 76 26.11 36.56 -11.59
CA PRO A 76 24.98 35.70 -12.01
C PRO A 76 25.36 34.23 -12.09
N GLY A 77 24.42 33.40 -11.63
CA GLY A 77 24.13 32.09 -12.21
C GLY A 77 25.23 31.08 -12.35
N TYR A 78 25.58 30.39 -11.24
CA TYR A 78 26.13 29.03 -11.35
C TYR A 78 25.06 28.05 -10.86
N ALA A 79 24.67 27.14 -11.77
CA ALA A 79 23.91 25.95 -11.39
C ALA A 79 24.69 25.25 -10.26
N GLY A 80 24.09 25.20 -9.05
CA GLY A 80 24.76 24.63 -7.88
C GLY A 80 25.12 23.18 -8.16
N GLU A 81 26.42 22.89 -8.18
CA GLU A 81 26.95 21.55 -8.08
C GLU A 81 26.39 20.93 -6.80
N GLU A 82 25.51 19.96 -6.98
CA GLU A 82 25.02 19.16 -5.85
C GLU A 82 26.22 18.42 -5.26
N GLY A 83 26.64 18.81 -4.06
CA GLY A 83 27.84 18.29 -3.42
C GLY A 83 27.80 16.77 -3.20
N PRO A 84 28.94 16.10 -3.01
CA PRO A 84 29.08 14.64 -2.90
C PRO A 84 28.19 14.02 -1.81
N PHE A 85 27.79 14.78 -0.81
CA PHE A 85 26.88 14.34 0.26
C PHE A 85 25.45 14.15 -0.25
N LYS A 86 24.93 15.03 -1.11
CA LYS A 86 23.60 14.89 -1.73
C LYS A 86 23.55 13.66 -2.66
N TYR A 87 24.61 13.43 -3.43
CA TYR A 87 24.73 12.23 -4.27
C TYR A 87 24.73 10.95 -3.45
N SER A 88 25.43 10.90 -2.33
CA SER A 88 25.48 9.71 -1.46
C SER A 88 24.10 9.39 -0.84
N LEU A 89 23.33 10.40 -0.44
CA LEU A 89 21.96 10.22 0.06
C LEU A 89 21.03 9.68 -1.02
N HIS A 90 21.05 10.25 -2.22
CA HIS A 90 20.26 9.77 -3.36
C HIS A 90 20.59 8.33 -3.78
N PHE A 91 21.86 7.94 -3.76
CA PHE A 91 22.25 6.55 -4.02
C PHE A 91 21.73 5.60 -2.95
N ASN A 92 21.76 6.00 -1.68
CA ASN A 92 21.24 5.20 -0.58
C ASN A 92 19.72 5.01 -0.68
N GLU A 93 18.96 6.06 -0.95
CA GLU A 93 17.51 6.00 -1.15
C GLU A 93 17.12 5.07 -2.32
N ARG A 94 17.82 5.18 -3.45
CA ARG A 94 17.57 4.29 -4.61
C ARG A 94 17.89 2.83 -4.29
N SER A 95 18.97 2.55 -3.58
CA SER A 95 19.34 1.18 -3.21
C SER A 95 18.33 0.55 -2.25
N ILE A 96 17.83 1.32 -1.28
CA ILE A 96 16.78 0.88 -0.34
C ILE A 96 15.49 0.59 -1.11
N ARG A 97 15.08 1.48 -2.03
CA ARG A 97 13.87 1.29 -2.84
C ARG A 97 13.97 0.05 -3.74
N GLN A 98 15.11 -0.17 -4.38
CA GLN A 98 15.33 -1.37 -5.21
C GLN A 98 15.28 -2.67 -4.38
N ALA A 99 15.87 -2.67 -3.19
CA ALA A 99 15.82 -3.81 -2.28
C ALA A 99 14.38 -4.07 -1.82
N PHE A 100 13.63 -3.02 -1.50
CA PHE A 100 12.22 -3.09 -1.14
C PHE A 100 11.37 -3.69 -2.27
N VAL A 101 11.45 -3.15 -3.49
CA VAL A 101 10.74 -3.65 -4.68
C VAL A 101 11.03 -5.13 -4.92
N ARG A 102 12.32 -5.52 -4.90
CA ARG A 102 12.71 -6.92 -5.06
C ARG A 102 12.12 -7.82 -3.98
N LYS A 103 12.16 -7.39 -2.72
CA LYS A 103 11.58 -8.14 -1.59
C LYS A 103 10.07 -8.35 -1.77
N VAL A 104 9.34 -7.31 -2.17
CA VAL A 104 7.89 -7.38 -2.42
C VAL A 104 7.57 -8.34 -3.56
N PHE A 105 8.21 -8.20 -4.73
CA PHE A 105 7.95 -9.10 -5.85
C PHE A 105 8.34 -10.56 -5.55
N THR A 106 9.41 -10.79 -4.80
CA THR A 106 9.78 -12.15 -4.38
C THR A 106 8.69 -12.75 -3.50
N LEU A 107 8.17 -11.98 -2.53
CA LEU A 107 7.10 -12.44 -1.65
C LEU A 107 5.82 -12.73 -2.43
N VAL A 108 5.40 -11.82 -3.33
CA VAL A 108 4.23 -12.02 -4.20
C VAL A 108 4.38 -13.27 -5.07
N THR A 109 5.56 -13.50 -5.65
CA THR A 109 5.83 -14.69 -6.47
C THR A 109 5.68 -15.98 -5.66
N ILE A 110 6.20 -16.02 -4.42
CA ILE A 110 6.05 -17.16 -3.53
C ILE A 110 4.56 -17.38 -3.19
N MET A 111 3.84 -16.32 -2.84
CA MET A 111 2.41 -16.39 -2.51
C MET A 111 1.59 -16.91 -3.70
N LEU A 112 1.81 -16.39 -4.90
CA LEU A 112 1.15 -16.86 -6.13
C LEU A 112 1.50 -18.31 -6.46
N GLY A 113 2.75 -18.71 -6.24
CA GLY A 113 3.18 -20.10 -6.41
C GLY A 113 2.42 -21.06 -5.49
N VAL A 114 2.25 -20.71 -4.22
CA VAL A 114 1.46 -21.50 -3.27
C VAL A 114 -0.01 -21.60 -3.71
N VAL A 115 -0.63 -20.50 -4.12
CA VAL A 115 -2.01 -20.48 -4.61
C VAL A 115 -2.16 -21.33 -5.86
N ALA A 116 -1.23 -21.26 -6.82
CA ALA A 116 -1.24 -22.06 -8.03
C ALA A 116 -1.16 -23.56 -7.74
N ILE A 117 -0.25 -23.98 -6.84
CA ILE A 117 -0.13 -25.38 -6.41
C ILE A 117 -1.44 -25.85 -5.76
N MET A 118 -1.99 -25.08 -4.82
CA MET A 118 -3.25 -25.43 -4.14
C MET A 118 -4.41 -25.56 -5.13
N THR A 119 -4.48 -24.68 -6.12
CA THR A 119 -5.53 -24.68 -7.15
C THR A 119 -5.39 -25.90 -8.08
N ALA A 120 -4.18 -26.39 -8.33
CA ALA A 120 -3.92 -27.55 -9.17
C ALA A 120 -4.25 -28.89 -8.50
N LEU A 121 -4.15 -29.00 -7.15
CA LEU A 121 -4.30 -30.25 -6.41
C LEU A 121 -5.58 -31.05 -6.73
N PRO A 122 -6.79 -30.44 -6.78
CA PRO A 122 -8.01 -31.18 -7.07
C PRO A 122 -8.08 -31.71 -8.51
N TYR A 123 -7.38 -31.06 -9.46
CA TYR A 123 -7.32 -31.56 -10.84
C TYR A 123 -6.38 -32.75 -11.01
N MET A 124 -5.47 -32.97 -10.04
CA MET A 124 -4.59 -34.12 -10.01
C MET A 124 -5.20 -35.32 -9.27
N HIS A 125 -6.21 -35.11 -8.41
CA HIS A 125 -6.81 -36.12 -7.56
C HIS A 125 -8.33 -36.01 -7.53
N ASP A 126 -9.04 -36.91 -8.23
CA ASP A 126 -10.50 -36.91 -8.31
C ASP A 126 -11.21 -36.97 -6.95
N GLY A 127 -10.61 -37.63 -5.95
CA GLY A 127 -11.14 -37.70 -4.61
C GLY A 127 -11.25 -36.31 -3.93
N ILE A 128 -10.24 -35.45 -4.14
CA ILE A 128 -10.23 -34.07 -3.62
C ILE A 128 -11.29 -33.26 -4.36
N LYS A 129 -11.35 -33.37 -5.70
CA LYS A 129 -12.33 -32.69 -6.54
C LYS A 129 -13.77 -32.99 -6.10
N GLN A 130 -14.09 -34.27 -5.90
CA GLN A 130 -15.42 -34.67 -5.44
C GLN A 130 -15.75 -34.18 -4.03
N THR A 131 -14.77 -34.20 -3.11
CA THR A 131 -14.96 -33.73 -1.75
C THR A 131 -15.27 -32.24 -1.72
N VAL A 132 -14.49 -31.43 -2.47
CA VAL A 132 -14.70 -29.97 -2.57
C VAL A 132 -16.09 -29.67 -3.16
N ARG A 133 -16.48 -30.34 -4.24
CA ARG A 133 -17.78 -30.11 -4.90
C ARG A 133 -18.99 -30.54 -4.07
N LYS A 134 -18.88 -31.62 -3.29
CA LYS A 134 -19.98 -32.15 -2.47
C LYS A 134 -20.15 -31.45 -1.13
N SER A 135 -19.24 -30.59 -0.74
CA SER A 135 -19.20 -30.00 0.60
C SER A 135 -19.38 -28.46 0.55
N PRO A 136 -20.63 -27.95 0.48
CA PRO A 136 -20.88 -26.50 0.39
C PRO A 136 -20.26 -25.70 1.55
N TRP A 137 -20.11 -26.33 2.74
CA TRP A 137 -19.51 -25.70 3.91
C TRP A 137 -18.02 -25.32 3.67
N MET A 138 -17.32 -26.00 2.75
CA MET A 138 -15.95 -25.66 2.39
C MET A 138 -15.84 -24.27 1.76
N TYR A 139 -16.86 -23.83 1.03
CA TYR A 139 -16.93 -22.48 0.49
C TYR A 139 -17.01 -21.43 1.63
N PHE A 140 -17.87 -21.67 2.61
CA PHE A 140 -18.04 -20.73 3.73
C PHE A 140 -16.80 -20.68 4.62
N THR A 141 -16.13 -21.81 4.86
CA THR A 141 -14.89 -21.85 5.64
C THR A 141 -13.73 -21.19 4.89
N ALA A 142 -13.63 -21.39 3.57
CA ALA A 142 -12.65 -20.73 2.73
C ALA A 142 -12.83 -19.21 2.74
N TYR A 143 -14.07 -18.74 2.52
CA TYR A 143 -14.40 -17.32 2.53
C TYR A 143 -14.19 -16.69 3.91
N GLY A 144 -14.61 -17.35 4.97
CA GLY A 144 -14.43 -16.88 6.36
C GLY A 144 -12.94 -16.79 6.73
N GLY A 145 -12.15 -17.83 6.42
CA GLY A 145 -10.72 -17.84 6.65
C GLY A 145 -10.00 -16.72 5.89
N PHE A 146 -10.31 -16.56 4.61
CA PHE A 146 -9.80 -15.47 3.79
C PHE A 146 -10.15 -14.09 4.39
N LEU A 147 -11.43 -13.85 4.71
CA LEU A 147 -11.88 -12.56 5.20
C LEU A 147 -11.26 -12.20 6.55
N ILE A 148 -11.22 -13.15 7.49
CA ILE A 148 -10.65 -12.92 8.83
C ILE A 148 -9.15 -12.60 8.73
N THR A 149 -8.40 -13.40 7.97
CA THR A 149 -6.95 -13.18 7.83
C THR A 149 -6.65 -11.88 7.09
N TYR A 150 -7.44 -11.52 6.08
CA TYR A 150 -7.35 -10.24 5.39
C TYR A 150 -7.59 -9.06 6.34
N LEU A 151 -8.69 -9.09 7.11
CA LEU A 151 -9.00 -8.02 8.05
C LEU A 151 -7.92 -7.86 9.13
N VAL A 152 -7.38 -8.96 9.65
CA VAL A 152 -6.28 -8.90 10.62
C VAL A 152 -5.05 -8.21 10.03
N LEU A 153 -4.67 -8.56 8.78
CA LEU A 153 -3.50 -7.96 8.13
C LEU A 153 -3.70 -6.50 7.72
N VAL A 154 -4.93 -6.07 7.39
CA VAL A 154 -5.23 -4.69 7.04
C VAL A 154 -5.40 -3.81 8.28
N CYS A 155 -6.13 -4.28 9.30
CA CYS A 155 -6.48 -3.48 10.46
C CYS A 155 -5.41 -3.48 11.56
N CYS A 156 -4.62 -4.56 11.69
CA CYS A 156 -3.65 -4.70 12.77
C CYS A 156 -2.22 -4.38 12.30
N GLU A 157 -1.86 -3.10 12.33
CA GLU A 157 -0.53 -2.63 11.93
C GLU A 157 0.63 -3.32 12.68
N GLY A 158 0.44 -3.58 14.00
CA GLY A 158 1.43 -4.29 14.81
C GLY A 158 1.73 -5.70 14.31
N VAL A 159 0.72 -6.43 13.82
CA VAL A 159 0.89 -7.76 13.22
C VAL A 159 1.67 -7.68 11.92
N ARG A 160 1.39 -6.67 11.10
CA ARG A 160 2.00 -6.48 9.79
C ARG A 160 3.48 -6.05 9.86
N ARG A 161 3.88 -5.33 10.93
CA ARG A 161 5.24 -4.80 11.08
C ARG A 161 6.15 -5.66 11.98
N SER A 162 5.61 -6.52 12.85
CA SER A 162 6.38 -7.32 13.80
C SER A 162 6.89 -8.61 13.18
N PHE A 163 8.22 -8.77 13.10
CA PHE A 163 8.84 -10.04 12.76
C PHE A 163 8.89 -10.96 14.01
N PRO A 164 8.60 -12.28 13.90
CA PRO A 164 8.25 -13.05 12.71
C PRO A 164 6.75 -13.13 12.43
N ILE A 165 5.89 -12.49 13.24
CA ILE A 165 4.43 -12.62 13.18
C ILE A 165 3.90 -12.21 11.80
N ASN A 166 4.49 -11.18 11.19
CA ASN A 166 4.10 -10.69 9.87
C ASN A 166 4.23 -11.76 8.78
N LEU A 167 5.31 -12.55 8.77
CA LEU A 167 5.51 -13.63 7.79
C LEU A 167 4.56 -14.81 8.05
N ILE A 168 4.34 -15.15 9.32
CA ILE A 168 3.42 -16.23 9.71
C ILE A 168 1.99 -15.88 9.25
N MET A 169 1.53 -14.67 9.57
CA MET A 169 0.19 -14.22 9.17
C MET A 169 0.04 -14.09 7.67
N THR A 170 1.07 -13.63 6.94
CA THR A 170 1.07 -13.62 5.47
C THR A 170 1.01 -15.04 4.91
N GLY A 171 1.70 -16.00 5.51
CA GLY A 171 1.62 -17.42 5.14
C GLY A 171 0.22 -17.99 5.35
N ILE A 172 -0.40 -17.75 6.51
CA ILE A 172 -1.78 -18.17 6.79
C ILE A 172 -2.76 -17.54 5.79
N PHE A 173 -2.62 -16.25 5.52
CA PHE A 173 -3.42 -15.54 4.53
C PHE A 173 -3.26 -16.11 3.13
N THR A 174 -2.03 -16.45 2.73
CA THR A 174 -1.74 -17.09 1.43
C THR A 174 -2.43 -18.44 1.30
N VAL A 175 -2.38 -19.27 2.34
CA VAL A 175 -3.07 -20.57 2.37
C VAL A 175 -4.60 -20.38 2.34
N ALA A 176 -5.13 -19.43 3.08
CA ALA A 176 -6.56 -19.12 3.07
C ALA A 176 -7.04 -18.64 1.68
N THR A 177 -6.25 -17.79 1.02
CA THR A 177 -6.52 -17.33 -0.36
C THR A 177 -6.40 -18.48 -1.37
N GLY A 178 -5.40 -19.35 -1.20
CA GLY A 178 -5.24 -20.55 -2.01
C GLY A 178 -6.41 -21.52 -1.88
N TRP A 179 -6.91 -21.71 -0.64
CA TRP A 179 -8.12 -22.49 -0.40
C TRP A 179 -9.34 -21.88 -1.07
N MET A 180 -9.54 -20.56 -0.94
CA MET A 180 -10.64 -19.85 -1.60
C MET A 180 -10.55 -20.01 -3.12
N THR A 181 -9.37 -19.81 -3.71
CA THR A 181 -9.13 -19.95 -5.14
C THR A 181 -9.37 -21.39 -5.61
N MET A 182 -8.91 -22.37 -4.85
CA MET A 182 -9.13 -23.79 -5.12
C MET A 182 -10.64 -24.11 -5.19
N VAL A 183 -11.41 -23.69 -4.19
CA VAL A 183 -12.87 -23.93 -4.15
C VAL A 183 -13.60 -23.26 -5.30
N LEU A 184 -13.21 -22.03 -5.65
CA LEU A 184 -13.78 -21.30 -6.80
C LEU A 184 -13.44 -21.96 -8.14
N ALA A 185 -12.17 -22.33 -8.34
CA ALA A 185 -11.69 -22.92 -9.58
C ALA A 185 -12.34 -24.27 -9.91
N GLN A 186 -12.73 -25.05 -8.88
CA GLN A 186 -13.40 -26.36 -9.06
C GLN A 186 -14.75 -26.30 -9.77
N GLN A 187 -15.35 -25.13 -9.93
CA GLN A 187 -16.58 -24.96 -10.69
C GLN A 187 -16.36 -24.87 -12.20
N PHE A 188 -15.08 -24.85 -12.63
CA PHE A 188 -14.69 -24.65 -14.02
C PHE A 188 -13.86 -25.82 -14.53
N THR A 189 -13.84 -25.99 -15.86
CA THR A 189 -13.00 -27.00 -16.51
C THR A 189 -11.51 -26.64 -16.37
N ILE A 190 -10.65 -27.65 -16.38
CA ILE A 190 -9.19 -27.46 -16.26
C ILE A 190 -8.66 -26.56 -17.38
N GLU A 191 -9.17 -26.70 -18.60
CA GLU A 191 -8.79 -25.90 -19.77
C GLU A 191 -9.11 -24.41 -19.53
N SER A 192 -10.27 -24.13 -18.92
CA SER A 192 -10.67 -22.78 -18.58
C SER A 192 -9.77 -22.15 -17.51
N VAL A 193 -9.38 -22.94 -16.51
CA VAL A 193 -8.47 -22.47 -15.44
C VAL A 193 -7.07 -22.18 -16.01
N LEU A 194 -6.55 -23.05 -16.85
CA LEU A 194 -5.26 -22.85 -17.53
C LEU A 194 -5.28 -21.63 -18.45
N LEU A 195 -6.35 -21.48 -19.24
CA LEU A 195 -6.53 -20.32 -20.12
C LEU A 195 -6.59 -19.02 -19.31
N ALA A 196 -7.38 -18.98 -18.24
CA ALA A 196 -7.48 -17.84 -17.36
C ALA A 196 -6.13 -17.50 -16.71
N LEU A 197 -5.35 -18.52 -16.31
CA LEU A 197 -4.00 -18.32 -15.74
C LEU A 197 -3.05 -17.68 -16.75
N ILE A 198 -3.05 -18.16 -17.99
CA ILE A 198 -2.21 -17.63 -19.09
C ILE A 198 -2.60 -16.15 -19.35
N ILE A 199 -3.89 -15.88 -19.54
CA ILE A 199 -4.38 -14.52 -19.82
C ILE A 199 -4.00 -13.59 -18.66
N THR A 200 -4.25 -14.01 -17.41
CA THR A 200 -3.91 -13.21 -16.22
C THR A 200 -2.42 -12.91 -16.17
N THR A 201 -1.58 -13.91 -16.37
CA THR A 201 -0.11 -13.75 -16.32
C THR A 201 0.37 -12.76 -17.38
N VAL A 202 -0.12 -12.87 -18.61
CA VAL A 202 0.25 -11.97 -19.71
C VAL A 202 -0.25 -10.56 -19.44
N CYS A 203 -1.52 -10.38 -19.06
CA CYS A 203 -2.10 -9.06 -18.75
C CYS A 203 -1.38 -8.39 -17.58
N CYS A 204 -1.18 -9.10 -16.47
CA CYS A 204 -0.49 -8.54 -15.30
C CYS A 204 0.96 -8.19 -15.63
N GLY A 205 1.67 -9.05 -16.38
CA GLY A 205 3.03 -8.78 -16.83
C GLY A 205 3.14 -7.51 -17.68
N ILE A 206 2.24 -7.32 -18.65
CA ILE A 206 2.18 -6.11 -19.47
C ILE A 206 1.89 -4.88 -18.62
N ILE A 207 0.91 -4.97 -17.70
CA ILE A 207 0.52 -3.86 -16.82
C ILE A 207 1.68 -3.46 -15.89
N ILE A 208 2.37 -4.43 -15.29
CA ILE A 208 3.52 -4.18 -14.42
C ILE A 208 4.62 -3.45 -15.20
N VAL A 209 5.00 -3.96 -16.37
CA VAL A 209 6.04 -3.33 -17.21
C VAL A 209 5.62 -1.92 -17.66
N PHE A 210 4.38 -1.75 -18.11
CA PHE A 210 3.83 -0.45 -18.48
C PHE A 210 3.86 0.53 -17.30
N SER A 211 3.42 0.10 -16.12
CA SER A 211 3.34 0.92 -14.93
C SER A 211 4.72 1.39 -14.45
N MET A 212 5.74 0.53 -14.58
CA MET A 212 7.13 0.87 -14.27
C MET A 212 7.75 1.87 -15.24
N GLN A 213 7.34 1.86 -16.51
CA GLN A 213 7.94 2.68 -17.57
C GLN A 213 7.20 3.99 -17.84
N THR A 214 5.90 4.05 -17.53
CA THR A 214 5.09 5.24 -17.83
C THR A 214 5.52 6.44 -17.01
N LYS A 215 5.52 7.62 -17.64
CA LYS A 215 5.78 8.91 -16.98
C LYS A 215 4.52 9.48 -16.31
N TYR A 216 3.34 8.99 -16.70
CA TYR A 216 2.09 9.45 -16.12
C TYR A 216 1.95 8.95 -14.68
N ASP A 217 1.54 9.85 -13.79
CA ASP A 217 1.26 9.54 -12.39
C ASP A 217 -0.19 9.06 -12.26
N LEU A 218 -0.37 7.73 -12.27
CA LEU A 218 -1.68 7.09 -12.12
C LEU A 218 -2.21 7.22 -10.68
N THR A 219 -1.33 7.45 -9.71
CA THR A 219 -1.75 7.59 -8.30
C THR A 219 -2.64 8.80 -8.06
N ASN A 220 -2.62 9.80 -8.96
CA ASN A 220 -3.55 10.93 -8.94
C ASN A 220 -5.01 10.51 -9.13
N CYS A 221 -5.26 9.36 -9.76
CA CYS A 221 -6.60 8.86 -10.03
C CYS A 221 -7.21 8.08 -8.84
N MET A 222 -6.52 7.98 -7.69
CA MET A 222 -6.98 7.20 -6.53
C MET A 222 -8.41 7.55 -6.10
N GLY A 223 -8.80 8.82 -6.08
CA GLY A 223 -10.15 9.25 -5.75
C GLY A 223 -11.21 8.71 -6.72
N ILE A 224 -10.92 8.69 -8.02
CA ILE A 224 -11.81 8.15 -9.05
C ILE A 224 -11.94 6.64 -8.87
N MET A 225 -10.85 5.95 -8.57
CA MET A 225 -10.84 4.50 -8.34
C MET A 225 -11.72 4.10 -7.16
N ILE A 226 -11.73 4.87 -6.08
CA ILE A 226 -12.62 4.65 -4.93
C ILE A 226 -14.09 4.75 -5.35
N ILE A 227 -14.45 5.77 -6.13
CA ILE A 227 -15.84 5.95 -6.62
C ILE A 227 -16.24 4.78 -7.53
N LEU A 228 -15.37 4.37 -8.45
CA LEU A 228 -15.61 3.22 -9.33
C LEU A 228 -15.76 1.92 -8.53
N SER A 229 -14.99 1.72 -7.47
CA SER A 229 -15.11 0.56 -6.59
C SER A 229 -16.45 0.52 -5.86
N LEU A 230 -16.92 1.65 -5.34
CA LEU A 230 -18.23 1.76 -4.69
C LEU A 230 -19.34 1.48 -5.68
N PHE A 231 -19.29 2.05 -6.89
CA PHE A 231 -20.23 1.75 -7.96
C PHE A 231 -20.25 0.26 -8.30
N LEU A 232 -19.06 -0.33 -8.50
CA LEU A 232 -18.94 -1.74 -8.86
C LEU A 232 -19.39 -2.67 -7.72
N MET A 233 -19.19 -2.30 -6.47
CA MET A 233 -19.72 -3.02 -5.31
C MET A 233 -21.24 -3.08 -5.34
N VAL A 234 -21.91 -1.95 -5.55
CA VAL A 234 -23.40 -1.90 -5.66
C VAL A 234 -23.86 -2.69 -6.88
N PHE A 235 -23.20 -2.51 -8.03
CA PHE A 235 -23.53 -3.27 -9.24
C PHE A 235 -23.35 -4.77 -9.06
N GLY A 236 -22.32 -5.21 -8.32
CA GLY A 236 -22.09 -6.62 -7.99
C GLY A 236 -23.20 -7.21 -7.15
N ILE A 237 -23.71 -6.49 -6.15
CA ILE A 237 -24.88 -6.91 -5.35
C ILE A 237 -26.11 -7.08 -6.24
N VAL A 238 -26.39 -6.10 -7.11
CA VAL A 238 -27.49 -6.17 -8.07
C VAL A 238 -27.34 -7.36 -9.02
N ALA A 239 -26.12 -7.61 -9.52
CA ALA A 239 -25.86 -8.74 -10.42
C ALA A 239 -26.08 -10.09 -9.74
N ILE A 240 -25.68 -10.23 -8.46
CA ILE A 240 -25.93 -11.44 -7.66
C ILE A 240 -27.44 -11.66 -7.47
N VAL A 241 -28.17 -10.62 -7.04
CA VAL A 241 -29.62 -10.70 -6.83
C VAL A 241 -30.33 -11.04 -8.15
N ALA A 242 -29.94 -10.43 -9.27
CA ALA A 242 -30.52 -10.72 -10.58
C ALA A 242 -30.25 -12.16 -11.03
N ALA A 243 -29.05 -12.68 -10.78
CA ALA A 243 -28.70 -14.06 -11.09
C ALA A 243 -29.51 -15.06 -10.24
N MET A 244 -29.69 -14.77 -8.96
CA MET A 244 -30.41 -15.66 -8.04
C MET A 244 -31.92 -15.62 -8.23
N ALA A 245 -32.52 -14.42 -8.33
CA ALA A 245 -33.96 -14.24 -8.39
C ALA A 245 -34.53 -14.41 -9.81
N PHE A 246 -33.83 -13.88 -10.82
CA PHE A 246 -34.32 -13.83 -12.21
C PHE A 246 -33.54 -14.72 -13.16
N LYS A 247 -32.50 -15.44 -12.69
CA LYS A 247 -31.58 -16.28 -13.49
C LYS A 247 -30.93 -15.54 -14.66
N VAL A 248 -30.75 -14.22 -14.53
CA VAL A 248 -30.10 -13.36 -15.52
C VAL A 248 -28.58 -13.39 -15.29
N THR A 249 -27.87 -14.20 -16.08
CA THR A 249 -26.40 -14.39 -15.93
C THR A 249 -25.59 -13.30 -16.65
N VAL A 250 -26.19 -12.59 -17.61
CA VAL A 250 -25.49 -11.55 -18.40
C VAL A 250 -24.92 -10.44 -17.51
N LEU A 251 -25.65 -10.03 -16.47
CA LEU A 251 -25.16 -9.00 -15.53
C LEU A 251 -23.90 -9.46 -14.79
N HIS A 252 -23.82 -10.74 -14.44
CA HIS A 252 -22.65 -11.30 -13.80
C HIS A 252 -21.43 -11.28 -14.74
N THR A 253 -21.62 -11.57 -16.03
CA THR A 253 -20.55 -11.50 -17.03
C THR A 253 -20.06 -10.06 -17.24
N ILE A 254 -20.97 -9.09 -17.32
CA ILE A 254 -20.63 -7.66 -17.40
C ILE A 254 -19.86 -7.22 -16.15
N TYR A 255 -20.34 -7.62 -14.96
CA TYR A 255 -19.64 -7.35 -13.70
C TYR A 255 -18.24 -7.90 -13.71
N ALA A 256 -18.03 -9.15 -14.11
CA ALA A 256 -16.71 -9.78 -14.15
C ALA A 256 -15.75 -9.02 -15.09
N GLY A 257 -16.22 -8.57 -16.26
CA GLY A 257 -15.42 -7.77 -17.17
C GLY A 257 -15.02 -6.41 -16.60
N LEU A 258 -15.98 -5.68 -16.03
CA LEU A 258 -15.71 -4.37 -15.40
C LEU A 258 -14.81 -4.50 -14.18
N ALA A 259 -15.00 -5.54 -13.35
CA ALA A 259 -14.18 -5.82 -12.19
C ALA A 259 -12.74 -6.18 -12.61
N ALA A 260 -12.55 -6.98 -13.64
CA ALA A 260 -11.21 -7.28 -14.16
C ALA A 260 -10.47 -6.00 -14.57
N LEU A 261 -11.13 -5.10 -15.31
CA LEU A 261 -10.53 -3.82 -15.71
C LEU A 261 -10.20 -2.93 -14.50
N LEU A 262 -11.08 -2.91 -13.50
CA LEU A 262 -10.85 -2.14 -12.27
C LEU A 262 -9.61 -2.65 -11.52
N PHE A 263 -9.48 -3.97 -11.30
CA PHE A 263 -8.33 -4.55 -10.62
C PHE A 263 -7.04 -4.41 -11.45
N MET A 264 -7.11 -4.46 -12.77
CA MET A 264 -5.97 -4.13 -13.63
C MET A 264 -5.49 -2.68 -13.45
N ALA A 265 -6.43 -1.74 -13.27
CA ALA A 265 -6.08 -0.35 -12.96
C ALA A 265 -5.50 -0.19 -11.54
N TYR A 266 -6.03 -0.92 -10.54
CA TYR A 266 -5.43 -0.98 -9.20
C TYR A 266 -4.02 -1.53 -9.25
N LEU A 267 -3.79 -2.66 -9.92
CA LEU A 267 -2.45 -3.22 -10.10
C LEU A 267 -1.46 -2.19 -10.68
N ALA A 268 -1.90 -1.41 -11.67
CA ALA A 268 -1.06 -0.37 -12.26
C ALA A 268 -0.69 0.73 -11.25
N ILE A 269 -1.64 1.17 -10.43
CA ILE A 269 -1.44 2.18 -9.39
C ILE A 269 -0.54 1.63 -8.29
N ASP A 270 -0.79 0.41 -7.81
CA ASP A 270 -0.05 -0.21 -6.72
C ASP A 270 1.41 -0.46 -7.10
N VAL A 271 1.68 -0.86 -8.34
CA VAL A 271 3.05 -0.95 -8.87
C VAL A 271 3.73 0.43 -8.88
N GLN A 272 3.02 1.51 -9.26
CA GLN A 272 3.60 2.86 -9.19
C GLN A 272 3.88 3.31 -7.75
N MET A 273 2.97 3.04 -6.82
CA MET A 273 3.19 3.33 -5.39
C MET A 273 4.37 2.53 -4.82
N LEU A 274 4.55 1.29 -5.27
CA LEU A 274 5.70 0.46 -4.90
C LEU A 274 7.01 1.02 -5.45
N MET A 275 7.02 1.46 -6.71
CA MET A 275 8.22 2.04 -7.35
C MET A 275 8.64 3.36 -6.72
N GLY A 276 7.70 4.12 -6.15
CA GLY A 276 7.93 5.43 -5.52
C GLY A 276 8.18 6.57 -6.50
N GLY A 277 8.44 7.77 -5.96
CA GLY A 277 8.66 8.98 -6.76
C GLY A 277 7.38 9.52 -7.41
N ARG A 278 6.20 9.17 -6.88
CA ARG A 278 4.87 9.62 -7.29
C ARG A 278 4.20 10.39 -6.16
N LYS A 279 3.01 10.95 -6.44
CA LYS A 279 2.23 11.67 -5.41
C LYS A 279 1.96 10.82 -4.17
N TYR A 280 1.64 9.56 -4.38
CA TYR A 280 1.48 8.58 -3.31
C TYR A 280 2.48 7.46 -3.49
N GLU A 281 3.14 7.08 -2.39
CA GLU A 281 4.10 5.98 -2.38
C GLU A 281 4.00 5.16 -1.09
N ILE A 282 4.39 3.89 -1.17
CA ILE A 282 4.42 2.99 -0.03
C ILE A 282 5.79 3.08 0.64
N SER A 283 5.80 3.19 1.97
CA SER A 283 7.04 3.16 2.75
C SER A 283 7.75 1.80 2.61
N PRO A 284 9.10 1.78 2.49
CA PRO A 284 9.87 0.53 2.47
C PRO A 284 9.67 -0.36 3.70
N GLU A 285 9.21 0.19 4.82
CA GLU A 285 8.88 -0.55 6.03
C GLU A 285 7.62 -1.42 5.86
N ASP A 286 6.68 -0.99 5.03
CA ASP A 286 5.39 -1.65 4.80
C ASP A 286 5.42 -2.68 3.66
N HIS A 287 6.53 -3.42 3.52
CA HIS A 287 6.72 -4.40 2.44
C HIS A 287 5.69 -5.54 2.45
N ILE A 288 5.17 -5.93 3.61
CA ILE A 288 4.10 -6.92 3.73
C ILE A 288 2.79 -6.37 3.16
N PHE A 289 2.45 -5.12 3.49
CA PHE A 289 1.25 -4.47 2.98
C PHE A 289 1.29 -4.33 1.45
N ALA A 290 2.42 -3.86 0.91
CA ALA A 290 2.63 -3.78 -0.53
C ALA A 290 2.49 -5.14 -1.22
N ALA A 291 3.05 -6.19 -0.62
CA ALA A 291 2.95 -7.54 -1.18
C ALA A 291 1.51 -8.06 -1.18
N ILE A 292 0.74 -7.83 -0.11
CA ILE A 292 -0.66 -8.25 -0.01
C ILE A 292 -1.51 -7.53 -1.06
N GLN A 293 -1.32 -6.23 -1.27
CA GLN A 293 -2.06 -5.46 -2.27
C GLN A 293 -1.82 -6.01 -3.68
N LEU A 294 -0.55 -6.09 -4.12
CA LEU A 294 -0.23 -6.63 -5.44
C LEU A 294 -0.70 -8.08 -5.62
N PHE A 295 -0.54 -8.90 -4.59
CA PHE A 295 -1.00 -10.29 -4.61
C PHE A 295 -2.52 -10.37 -4.82
N LEU A 296 -3.30 -9.58 -4.07
CA LEU A 296 -4.75 -9.55 -4.20
C LEU A 296 -5.22 -9.05 -5.55
N ASP A 297 -4.60 -8.01 -6.09
CA ASP A 297 -4.94 -7.51 -7.42
C ASP A 297 -4.81 -8.61 -8.48
N ILE A 298 -3.69 -9.34 -8.47
CA ILE A 298 -3.45 -10.43 -9.41
C ILE A 298 -4.45 -11.58 -9.21
N VAL A 299 -4.74 -11.97 -7.97
CA VAL A 299 -5.71 -13.02 -7.65
C VAL A 299 -7.13 -12.61 -8.06
N TYR A 300 -7.54 -11.38 -7.80
CA TYR A 300 -8.86 -10.88 -8.23
C TYR A 300 -8.97 -10.79 -9.76
N ILE A 301 -7.94 -10.34 -10.45
CA ILE A 301 -7.89 -10.36 -11.92
C ILE A 301 -8.08 -11.79 -12.42
N PHE A 302 -7.38 -12.78 -11.83
CA PHE A 302 -7.55 -14.18 -12.17
C PHE A 302 -9.00 -14.66 -11.96
N TRP A 303 -9.61 -14.38 -10.80
CA TRP A 303 -10.99 -14.79 -10.51
C TRP A 303 -12.00 -14.15 -11.47
N MET A 304 -11.79 -12.89 -11.85
CA MET A 304 -12.67 -12.18 -12.79
C MET A 304 -12.50 -12.71 -14.21
N ILE A 305 -11.29 -12.95 -14.67
CA ILE A 305 -11.00 -13.55 -15.99
C ILE A 305 -11.57 -14.97 -16.05
N LEU A 306 -11.40 -15.78 -15.00
CA LEU A 306 -11.97 -17.11 -14.92
C LEU A 306 -13.51 -17.07 -14.95
N SER A 307 -14.13 -16.11 -14.26
CA SER A 307 -15.58 -15.91 -14.29
C SER A 307 -16.11 -15.41 -15.64
N LEU A 308 -15.29 -14.69 -16.41
CA LEU A 308 -15.64 -14.11 -17.71
C LEU A 308 -15.55 -15.14 -18.85
N PHE A 309 -14.48 -15.93 -18.88
CA PHE A 309 -14.18 -16.84 -19.99
C PHE A 309 -14.31 -18.33 -19.61
N GLY A 310 -14.49 -18.65 -18.33
CA GLY A 310 -14.49 -20.01 -17.86
C GLY A 310 -15.79 -20.75 -18.20
N ASN A 311 -15.66 -21.96 -18.75
CA ASN A 311 -16.74 -22.90 -18.90
C ASN A 311 -16.96 -23.64 -17.57
N ARG A 312 -18.19 -23.59 -17.06
CA ARG A 312 -18.56 -24.31 -15.84
C ARG A 312 -18.82 -25.78 -16.15
N GLU A 313 -18.31 -26.66 -15.30
CA GLU A 313 -18.63 -28.11 -15.33
C GLU A 313 -19.99 -28.40 -14.64
#